data_52fd3928b9ff498c7a2bfbcdfd793042
#
_entry.id   52fd3928b9ff498c7a2bfbcdfd793042
#
_cell.length_a   1.000
_cell.length_b   1.000
_cell.length_c   1.000
_cell.angle_alpha   90.00
_cell.angle_beta   90.00
_cell.angle_gamma   90.00
#
_symmetry.space_group_name_H-M   'P 1'
#
loop_
_entity.id
_entity.type
_entity.pdbx_description
1 polymer ?
#
loop_
_entity_poly.entity_id
_entity_poly.type
_entity_poly.pdbx_seq_one_letter_code
_entity_poly.pdbx_strand_id
1 'polypeptide(L)'
;MKENMRGEDEGKKTFGAYILKRRKELGMTQKQFAQKLYVTESAVSKWERGLSYPDITLVQSICGVLEITEHELLSGGEDTKMRTTEMLAQKYQRFTRNYRITQYVIYGLILAGCAVGNLIAGHTLDWFFIACAGVMMAASVTLVPALAALHPKLCRCKAGISFGCFTFSLELLLLICCIYTEGDWFAVAGISVLFGMTLVFLPFLLPKLPIPVYLEKRKLSVYLVLETVLLLLLLLICCIYTGGDWFAVAAISILFGLGFLIVPVLLHQLPLPESMKPHKWAMYLLVQTVLLIGVVAVSDLWVGSKTFWSVSLPVTIASVLLPWGWLLTVRYLPLNGWLRASAAVAWSGIWVWLFPLMLEYILYVQYGGPIYNPYTLWMWTRFDFSNWESNQGAINVFAIILMSAFTVTVMLAAVGIFREVKKNNKDTAVKESENH
;
A
#
# COMPACT_ATOMS: atom_id res chain seq x y z
N MET A 1 -48.18 -25.64 -17.71
CA MET A 1 -48.93 -26.53 -16.81
C MET A 1 -48.44 -27.99 -16.88
N LYS A 2 -48.17 -28.59 -18.05
CA LYS A 2 -47.63 -29.96 -18.19
C LYS A 2 -46.17 -30.16 -17.72
N GLU A 3 -45.33 -29.14 -17.77
CA GLU A 3 -43.92 -29.21 -17.30
C GLU A 3 -43.79 -29.25 -15.78
N ASN A 4 -44.63 -28.47 -15.05
CA ASN A 4 -44.66 -28.50 -13.59
C ASN A 4 -45.12 -29.84 -13.03
N MET A 5 -46.08 -30.51 -13.69
CA MET A 5 -46.58 -31.84 -13.28
C MET A 5 -45.51 -32.95 -13.48
N ARG A 6 -44.63 -32.85 -14.48
CA ARG A 6 -43.52 -33.76 -14.68
C ARG A 6 -42.43 -33.65 -13.61
N GLY A 7 -42.09 -32.43 -13.19
CA GLY A 7 -41.09 -32.18 -12.14
C GLY A 7 -41.56 -32.65 -10.75
N GLU A 8 -42.86 -32.53 -10.42
CA GLU A 8 -43.42 -33.04 -9.17
C GLU A 8 -43.44 -34.58 -9.13
N ASP A 9 -43.73 -35.25 -10.23
CA ASP A 9 -43.75 -36.70 -10.31
C ASP A 9 -42.33 -37.30 -10.24
N GLU A 10 -41.32 -36.69 -10.81
CA GLU A 10 -39.91 -37.09 -10.66
C GLU A 10 -39.41 -36.86 -9.24
N GLY A 11 -39.77 -35.73 -8.58
CA GLY A 11 -39.43 -35.47 -7.18
C GLY A 11 -40.01 -36.52 -6.21
N LYS A 12 -41.27 -36.95 -6.41
CA LYS A 12 -41.90 -37.97 -5.58
C LYS A 12 -41.24 -39.35 -5.75
N LYS A 13 -40.82 -39.68 -6.96
CA LYS A 13 -40.11 -40.94 -7.25
C LYS A 13 -38.72 -41.02 -6.65
N THR A 14 -37.93 -39.95 -6.76
CA THR A 14 -36.59 -39.86 -6.15
C THR A 14 -36.66 -39.91 -4.63
N PHE A 15 -37.57 -39.15 -4.03
CA PHE A 15 -37.87 -39.19 -2.60
C PHE A 15 -38.24 -40.60 -2.11
N GLY A 16 -39.18 -41.27 -2.79
CA GLY A 16 -39.64 -42.60 -2.42
C GLY A 16 -38.54 -43.66 -2.56
N ALA A 17 -37.78 -43.60 -3.64
CA ALA A 17 -36.64 -44.50 -3.86
C ALA A 17 -35.57 -44.34 -2.76
N TYR A 18 -35.33 -43.11 -2.28
CA TYR A 18 -34.37 -42.85 -1.23
C TYR A 18 -34.83 -43.41 0.14
N ILE A 19 -36.09 -43.20 0.51
CA ILE A 19 -36.67 -43.83 1.73
C ILE A 19 -36.56 -45.35 1.68
N LEU A 20 -36.93 -45.96 0.55
CA LEU A 20 -36.85 -47.41 0.34
C LEU A 20 -35.41 -47.90 0.51
N LYS A 21 -34.44 -47.18 -0.07
CA LYS A 21 -33.01 -47.53 0.03
C LYS A 21 -32.57 -47.49 1.49
N ARG A 22 -32.80 -46.38 2.18
CA ARG A 22 -32.35 -46.17 3.57
C ARG A 22 -33.01 -47.13 4.55
N ARG A 23 -34.30 -47.40 4.41
CA ARG A 23 -34.99 -48.39 5.21
C ARG A 23 -34.39 -49.82 5.06
N LYS A 24 -34.08 -50.21 3.81
CA LYS A 24 -33.44 -51.51 3.53
C LYS A 24 -32.02 -51.58 4.10
N GLU A 25 -31.23 -50.51 4.00
CA GLU A 25 -29.89 -50.43 4.59
C GLU A 25 -29.92 -50.64 6.12
N LEU A 26 -30.96 -50.11 6.77
CA LEU A 26 -31.19 -50.31 8.20
C LEU A 26 -31.85 -51.65 8.56
N GLY A 27 -32.06 -52.52 7.59
CA GLY A 27 -32.63 -53.86 7.80
C GLY A 27 -34.09 -53.86 8.20
N MET A 28 -34.84 -52.76 8.05
CA MET A 28 -36.23 -52.65 8.49
C MET A 28 -37.23 -53.12 7.41
N THR A 29 -38.30 -53.82 7.84
CA THR A 29 -39.46 -54.09 6.96
C THR A 29 -40.36 -52.83 6.88
N GLN A 30 -41.22 -52.74 5.84
CA GLN A 30 -42.20 -51.66 5.73
C GLN A 30 -43.12 -51.60 6.96
N LYS A 31 -43.52 -52.77 7.51
CA LYS A 31 -44.34 -52.89 8.71
C LYS A 31 -43.62 -52.30 9.95
N GLN A 32 -42.33 -52.63 10.15
CA GLN A 32 -41.55 -52.11 11.27
C GLN A 32 -41.35 -50.59 11.16
N PHE A 33 -41.08 -50.08 9.94
CA PHE A 33 -40.94 -48.64 9.70
C PHE A 33 -42.23 -47.90 9.96
N ALA A 34 -43.37 -48.42 9.49
CA ALA A 34 -44.68 -47.89 9.74
C ALA A 34 -45.04 -47.83 11.25
N GLN A 35 -44.69 -48.90 11.98
CA GLN A 35 -44.92 -48.97 13.45
C GLN A 35 -44.10 -47.90 14.18
N LYS A 36 -42.83 -47.69 13.82
CA LYS A 36 -42.00 -46.65 14.43
C LYS A 36 -42.50 -45.23 14.18
N LEU A 37 -43.21 -45.02 13.08
CA LEU A 37 -43.76 -43.71 12.69
C LEU A 37 -45.24 -43.53 13.08
N TYR A 38 -45.85 -44.58 13.70
CA TYR A 38 -47.27 -44.60 14.05
C TYR A 38 -48.21 -44.35 12.85
N VAL A 39 -47.83 -44.93 11.69
CA VAL A 39 -48.60 -44.82 10.44
C VAL A 39 -48.96 -46.22 9.90
N THR A 40 -49.81 -46.28 8.89
CA THR A 40 -50.16 -47.55 8.23
C THR A 40 -49.04 -48.01 7.28
N GLU A 41 -48.84 -49.29 7.12
CA GLU A 41 -47.95 -49.90 6.15
C GLU A 41 -48.28 -49.46 4.71
N SER A 42 -49.55 -49.29 4.41
CA SER A 42 -50.04 -48.73 3.13
C SER A 42 -49.55 -47.29 2.86
N ALA A 43 -49.42 -46.46 3.89
CA ALA A 43 -48.90 -45.11 3.76
C ALA A 43 -47.40 -45.15 3.37
N VAL A 44 -46.58 -45.94 4.09
CA VAL A 44 -45.18 -46.17 3.77
C VAL A 44 -44.98 -46.74 2.37
N SER A 45 -45.81 -47.69 1.96
CA SER A 45 -45.77 -48.25 0.60
C SER A 45 -46.09 -47.22 -0.47
N LYS A 46 -47.00 -46.26 -0.23
CA LYS A 46 -47.28 -45.17 -1.16
C LYS A 46 -46.10 -44.20 -1.27
N TRP A 47 -45.43 -43.86 -0.15
CA TRP A 47 -44.27 -42.98 -0.15
C TRP A 47 -43.11 -43.61 -0.92
N GLU A 48 -42.78 -44.89 -0.64
CA GLU A 48 -41.69 -45.60 -1.30
C GLU A 48 -41.90 -45.80 -2.80
N ARG A 49 -43.14 -45.88 -3.25
CA ARG A 49 -43.51 -45.93 -4.69
C ARG A 49 -43.59 -44.54 -5.35
N GLY A 50 -43.37 -43.47 -4.57
CA GLY A 50 -43.49 -42.09 -5.10
C GLY A 50 -44.90 -41.66 -5.44
N LEU A 51 -45.93 -42.26 -4.81
CA LEU A 51 -47.32 -41.91 -5.08
C LEU A 51 -47.84 -40.74 -4.23
N SER A 52 -47.23 -40.52 -3.08
CA SER A 52 -47.55 -39.41 -2.19
C SER A 52 -46.32 -39.04 -1.34
N TYR A 53 -46.25 -37.79 -0.89
CA TYR A 53 -45.35 -37.38 0.17
C TYR A 53 -45.96 -37.70 1.55
N PRO A 54 -45.16 -37.91 2.60
CA PRO A 54 -45.63 -37.88 3.97
C PRO A 54 -46.07 -36.46 4.36
N ASP A 55 -46.88 -36.39 5.42
CA ASP A 55 -47.18 -35.12 6.04
C ASP A 55 -45.91 -34.44 6.57
N ILE A 56 -45.84 -33.13 6.48
CA ILE A 56 -44.69 -32.36 6.91
C ILE A 56 -44.39 -32.55 8.40
N THR A 57 -45.39 -32.84 9.20
CA THR A 57 -45.25 -33.17 10.64
C THR A 57 -44.48 -34.47 10.90
N LEU A 58 -44.45 -35.39 9.92
CA LEU A 58 -43.76 -36.67 10.01
C LEU A 58 -42.30 -36.57 9.53
N VAL A 59 -41.90 -35.49 8.87
CA VAL A 59 -40.54 -35.35 8.28
C VAL A 59 -39.44 -35.56 9.33
N GLN A 60 -39.58 -34.92 10.48
CA GLN A 60 -38.59 -35.03 11.56
C GLN A 60 -38.54 -36.44 12.14
N SER A 61 -39.68 -37.10 12.29
CA SER A 61 -39.76 -38.50 12.78
C SER A 61 -39.16 -39.46 11.76
N ILE A 62 -39.43 -39.29 10.47
CA ILE A 62 -38.82 -40.06 9.38
C ILE A 62 -37.31 -39.91 9.40
N CYS A 63 -36.80 -38.68 9.50
CA CYS A 63 -35.37 -38.39 9.58
C CYS A 63 -34.72 -39.08 10.78
N GLY A 64 -35.36 -39.06 11.95
CA GLY A 64 -34.87 -39.70 13.15
C GLY A 64 -34.83 -41.25 13.03
N VAL A 65 -35.85 -41.87 12.44
CA VAL A 65 -35.91 -43.34 12.27
C VAL A 65 -34.95 -43.83 11.17
N LEU A 66 -34.76 -43.05 10.09
CA LEU A 66 -33.88 -43.42 8.98
C LEU A 66 -32.44 -42.94 9.17
N GLU A 67 -32.13 -42.22 10.24
CA GLU A 67 -30.81 -41.63 10.52
C GLU A 67 -30.30 -40.77 9.36
N ILE A 68 -31.15 -39.91 8.83
CA ILE A 68 -30.87 -38.99 7.71
C ILE A 68 -31.21 -37.56 8.10
N THR A 69 -30.64 -36.59 7.37
CA THR A 69 -30.99 -35.18 7.52
C THR A 69 -32.26 -34.85 6.74
N GLU A 70 -32.97 -33.78 7.16
CA GLU A 70 -34.15 -33.28 6.42
C GLU A 70 -33.80 -32.93 4.99
N HIS A 71 -32.58 -32.39 4.75
CA HIS A 71 -32.10 -32.07 3.42
C HIS A 71 -31.88 -33.29 2.54
N GLU A 72 -31.31 -34.37 3.06
CA GLU A 72 -31.16 -35.65 2.37
C GLU A 72 -32.51 -36.25 2.02
N LEU A 73 -33.47 -36.18 2.94
CA LEU A 73 -34.83 -36.66 2.72
C LEU A 73 -35.55 -35.91 1.60
N LEU A 74 -35.44 -34.57 1.60
CA LEU A 74 -36.09 -33.71 0.60
C LEU A 74 -35.39 -33.72 -0.77
N SER A 75 -34.06 -33.86 -0.77
CA SER A 75 -33.29 -33.96 -2.03
C SER A 75 -33.37 -35.34 -2.66
N GLY A 76 -33.86 -36.36 -1.91
CA GLY A 76 -33.92 -37.75 -2.38
C GLY A 76 -32.57 -38.41 -2.59
N GLY A 77 -31.53 -37.93 -1.93
CA GLY A 77 -30.17 -38.45 -2.04
C GLY A 77 -29.28 -38.13 -0.86
N GLU A 78 -28.20 -38.87 -0.71
CA GLU A 78 -27.20 -38.60 0.32
C GLU A 78 -26.51 -37.27 0.02
N ASP A 79 -26.53 -36.35 1.00
CA ASP A 79 -25.75 -35.13 0.91
C ASP A 79 -24.28 -35.41 1.25
N THR A 80 -23.63 -36.09 0.30
CA THR A 80 -22.20 -36.41 0.40
C THR A 80 -21.32 -35.17 0.59
N LYS A 81 -21.76 -34.02 0.03
CA LYS A 81 -21.03 -32.74 0.16
C LYS A 81 -21.13 -32.21 1.60
N MET A 82 -22.32 -32.21 2.20
CA MET A 82 -22.54 -31.72 3.56
C MET A 82 -21.81 -32.58 4.57
N ARG A 83 -21.95 -33.92 4.48
CA ARG A 83 -21.24 -34.90 5.35
C ARG A 83 -19.72 -34.78 5.21
N THR A 84 -19.21 -34.63 3.97
CA THR A 84 -17.78 -34.43 3.75
C THR A 84 -17.29 -33.13 4.36
N THR A 85 -18.08 -32.06 4.25
CA THR A 85 -17.76 -30.74 4.81
C THR A 85 -17.76 -30.80 6.36
N GLU A 86 -18.73 -31.48 6.96
CA GLU A 86 -18.78 -31.66 8.42
C GLU A 86 -17.59 -32.49 8.93
N MET A 87 -17.27 -33.59 8.24
CA MET A 87 -16.09 -34.42 8.58
C MET A 87 -14.79 -33.61 8.46
N LEU A 88 -14.65 -32.81 7.41
CA LEU A 88 -13.51 -31.93 7.23
C LEU A 88 -13.45 -30.89 8.33
N ALA A 89 -14.58 -30.28 8.68
CA ALA A 89 -14.64 -29.28 9.76
C ALA A 89 -14.25 -29.92 11.12
N GLN A 90 -14.76 -31.09 11.45
CA GLN A 90 -14.37 -31.81 12.68
C GLN A 90 -12.89 -32.21 12.67
N LYS A 91 -12.38 -32.70 11.54
CA LYS A 91 -10.95 -33.02 11.37
C LYS A 91 -10.08 -31.79 11.55
N TYR A 92 -10.48 -30.65 10.96
CA TYR A 92 -9.79 -29.40 11.10
C TYR A 92 -9.79 -28.86 12.53
N GLN A 93 -10.93 -28.93 13.23
CA GLN A 93 -11.03 -28.53 14.65
C GLN A 93 -10.15 -29.41 15.53
N ARG A 94 -10.13 -30.75 15.32
CA ARG A 94 -9.28 -31.67 16.06
C ARG A 94 -7.79 -31.39 15.79
N PHE A 95 -7.43 -31.16 14.53
CA PHE A 95 -6.07 -30.77 14.14
C PHE A 95 -5.63 -29.48 14.82
N THR A 96 -6.45 -28.43 14.76
CA THR A 96 -6.14 -27.14 15.37
C THR A 96 -6.03 -27.23 16.90
N ARG A 97 -6.86 -28.01 17.54
CA ARG A 97 -6.76 -28.27 18.98
C ARG A 97 -5.46 -29.00 19.34
N ASN A 98 -5.12 -30.05 18.62
CA ASN A 98 -3.88 -30.79 18.86
C ASN A 98 -2.66 -29.92 18.61
N TYR A 99 -2.66 -29.14 17.53
CA TYR A 99 -1.59 -28.15 17.23
C TYR A 99 -1.35 -27.21 18.40
N ARG A 100 -2.41 -26.61 18.96
CA ARG A 100 -2.28 -25.69 20.12
C ARG A 100 -1.71 -26.40 21.36
N ILE A 101 -2.21 -27.58 21.66
CA ILE A 101 -1.69 -28.36 22.80
C ILE A 101 -0.20 -28.67 22.60
N THR A 102 0.20 -29.09 21.41
CA THR A 102 1.61 -29.33 21.08
C THR A 102 2.45 -28.08 21.28
N GLN A 103 1.99 -26.92 20.83
CA GLN A 103 2.70 -25.64 21.00
C GLN A 103 2.85 -25.27 22.49
N TYR A 104 1.79 -25.43 23.31
CA TYR A 104 1.87 -25.17 24.75
C TYR A 104 2.89 -26.11 25.43
N VAL A 105 2.91 -27.37 25.06
CA VAL A 105 3.88 -28.34 25.63
C VAL A 105 5.31 -27.97 25.22
N ILE A 106 5.52 -27.69 23.94
CA ILE A 106 6.87 -27.30 23.43
C ILE A 106 7.37 -26.03 24.15
N TYR A 107 6.57 -24.97 24.19
CA TYR A 107 6.96 -23.73 24.86
C TYR A 107 7.15 -23.90 26.37
N GLY A 108 6.31 -24.69 27.01
CA GLY A 108 6.47 -25.03 28.42
C GLY A 108 7.76 -25.80 28.71
N LEU A 109 8.11 -26.76 27.86
CA LEU A 109 9.37 -27.52 27.98
C LEU A 109 10.59 -26.64 27.74
N ILE A 110 10.55 -25.75 26.76
CA ILE A 110 11.64 -24.78 26.48
C ILE A 110 11.85 -23.88 27.70
N LEU A 111 10.78 -23.27 28.23
CA LEU A 111 10.87 -22.37 29.38
C LEU A 111 11.34 -23.11 30.65
N ALA A 112 10.83 -24.32 30.90
CA ALA A 112 11.27 -25.14 32.01
C ALA A 112 12.75 -25.55 31.89
N GLY A 113 13.17 -25.97 30.71
CA GLY A 113 14.58 -26.30 30.42
C GLY A 113 15.51 -25.08 30.59
N CYS A 114 15.11 -23.91 30.08
CA CYS A 114 15.86 -22.68 30.26
C CYS A 114 15.92 -22.25 31.73
N ALA A 115 14.84 -22.35 32.49
CA ALA A 115 14.83 -22.02 33.92
C ALA A 115 15.76 -22.94 34.71
N VAL A 116 15.67 -24.27 34.48
CA VAL A 116 16.54 -25.25 35.17
C VAL A 116 17.98 -25.05 34.77
N GLY A 117 18.27 -24.91 33.46
CA GLY A 117 19.63 -24.67 32.97
C GLY A 117 20.27 -23.41 33.55
N ASN A 118 19.48 -22.34 33.65
CA ASN A 118 19.93 -21.05 34.20
C ASN A 118 20.25 -21.16 35.69
N LEU A 119 19.39 -21.82 36.48
CA LEU A 119 19.61 -22.07 37.88
C LEU A 119 20.85 -22.94 38.18
N ILE A 120 21.09 -23.95 37.33
CA ILE A 120 22.26 -24.85 37.46
C ILE A 120 23.54 -24.13 37.11
N ALA A 121 23.54 -23.32 36.03
CA ALA A 121 24.75 -22.68 35.47
C ALA A 121 25.20 -21.46 36.26
N GLY A 122 24.28 -20.60 36.74
CA GLY A 122 24.62 -19.29 37.27
C GLY A 122 23.99 -18.93 38.60
N HIS A 123 23.11 -19.77 39.17
CA HIS A 123 22.28 -19.44 40.34
C HIS A 123 21.44 -18.15 40.21
N THR A 124 21.29 -17.65 38.98
CA THR A 124 20.55 -16.44 38.60
C THR A 124 19.57 -16.77 37.49
N LEU A 125 18.62 -15.90 37.18
CA LEU A 125 17.62 -16.11 36.09
C LEU A 125 17.86 -15.18 34.90
N ASP A 126 19.11 -14.75 34.68
CA ASP A 126 19.45 -13.71 33.70
C ASP A 126 19.03 -14.08 32.28
N TRP A 127 19.44 -15.26 31.80
CA TRP A 127 19.07 -15.76 30.48
C TRP A 127 17.62 -16.17 30.31
N PHE A 128 16.93 -16.42 31.40
CA PHE A 128 15.55 -16.86 31.40
C PHE A 128 14.61 -15.82 30.80
N PHE A 129 14.82 -14.53 31.10
CA PHE A 129 13.99 -13.48 30.52
C PHE A 129 14.17 -13.31 29.02
N ILE A 130 15.40 -13.53 28.51
CA ILE A 130 15.69 -13.55 27.08
C ILE A 130 14.93 -14.71 26.41
N ALA A 131 14.97 -15.90 27.03
CA ALA A 131 14.22 -17.07 26.52
C ALA A 131 12.71 -16.84 26.55
N CYS A 132 12.17 -16.21 27.59
CA CYS A 132 10.75 -15.83 27.66
C CYS A 132 10.35 -14.90 26.53
N ALA A 133 11.11 -13.86 26.26
CA ALA A 133 10.86 -12.92 25.16
C ALA A 133 10.94 -13.64 23.80
N GLY A 134 11.90 -14.54 23.60
CA GLY A 134 12.03 -15.35 22.39
C GLY A 134 10.83 -16.30 22.20
N VAL A 135 10.35 -16.95 23.26
CA VAL A 135 9.15 -17.80 23.23
C VAL A 135 7.90 -16.96 22.91
N MET A 136 7.76 -15.78 23.52
CA MET A 136 6.66 -14.85 23.18
C MET A 136 6.68 -14.44 21.72
N MET A 137 7.85 -14.17 21.16
CA MET A 137 8.02 -13.84 19.75
C MET A 137 7.59 -15.03 18.86
N ALA A 138 8.05 -16.25 19.15
CA ALA A 138 7.63 -17.46 18.43
C ALA A 138 6.13 -17.72 18.57
N ALA A 139 5.56 -17.56 19.75
CA ALA A 139 4.13 -17.73 20.03
C ALA A 139 3.27 -16.69 19.29
N SER A 140 3.76 -15.49 19.09
CA SER A 140 3.04 -14.44 18.35
C SER A 140 2.75 -14.82 16.89
N VAL A 141 3.63 -15.63 16.28
CA VAL A 141 3.48 -16.07 14.89
C VAL A 141 2.71 -17.41 14.80
N THR A 142 2.85 -18.29 15.77
CA THR A 142 2.32 -19.66 15.71
C THR A 142 1.04 -19.82 16.50
N LEU A 143 0.98 -19.32 17.73
CA LEU A 143 -0.12 -19.54 18.66
C LEU A 143 -1.18 -18.43 18.58
N VAL A 144 -0.77 -17.17 18.49
CA VAL A 144 -1.69 -16.02 18.47
C VAL A 144 -2.68 -16.09 17.30
N PRO A 145 -2.30 -16.41 16.05
CA PRO A 145 -3.25 -16.56 14.95
C PRO A 145 -4.24 -17.69 15.18
N ALA A 146 -3.78 -18.81 15.79
CA ALA A 146 -4.62 -19.95 16.09
C ALA A 146 -5.62 -19.66 17.23
N LEU A 147 -5.27 -18.83 18.20
CA LEU A 147 -6.17 -18.35 19.26
C LEU A 147 -7.15 -17.30 18.74
N ALA A 148 -6.67 -16.35 17.96
CA ALA A 148 -7.51 -15.31 17.36
C ALA A 148 -8.58 -15.91 16.43
N ALA A 149 -8.30 -17.02 15.77
CA ALA A 149 -9.25 -17.74 14.92
C ALA A 149 -10.44 -18.33 15.68
N LEU A 150 -10.33 -18.54 17.01
CA LEU A 150 -11.42 -19.07 17.85
C LEU A 150 -12.55 -18.04 18.10
N HIS A 151 -12.21 -16.75 18.03
CA HIS A 151 -13.16 -15.69 18.30
C HIS A 151 -13.58 -15.03 16.99
N PRO A 152 -14.89 -15.01 16.63
CA PRO A 152 -15.35 -14.44 15.35
C PRO A 152 -14.94 -12.97 15.13
N LYS A 153 -14.92 -12.17 16.21
CA LYS A 153 -14.51 -10.76 16.15
C LYS A 153 -13.00 -10.59 15.91
N LEU A 154 -12.17 -11.44 16.50
CA LEU A 154 -10.71 -11.39 16.40
C LEU A 154 -10.19 -12.07 15.12
N CYS A 155 -10.93 -13.02 14.57
CA CYS A 155 -10.56 -13.74 13.36
C CYS A 155 -10.32 -12.80 12.15
N ARG A 156 -11.10 -11.72 12.06
CA ARG A 156 -10.93 -10.70 11.01
C ARG A 156 -9.60 -9.95 11.13
N CYS A 157 -9.10 -9.74 12.35
CA CYS A 157 -7.90 -8.96 12.65
C CYS A 157 -6.71 -9.84 13.05
N LYS A 158 -6.79 -11.17 12.89
CA LYS A 158 -5.76 -12.12 13.37
C LYS A 158 -4.34 -11.78 12.93
N ALA A 159 -4.16 -11.32 11.68
CA ALA A 159 -2.85 -10.94 11.16
C ALA A 159 -2.31 -9.66 11.84
N GLY A 160 -3.16 -8.67 12.07
CA GLY A 160 -2.78 -7.44 12.77
C GLY A 160 -2.44 -7.69 14.25
N ILE A 161 -3.22 -8.54 14.93
CA ILE A 161 -2.96 -8.92 16.32
C ILE A 161 -1.63 -9.70 16.41
N SER A 162 -1.40 -10.66 15.52
CA SER A 162 -0.15 -11.42 15.46
C SER A 162 1.05 -10.52 15.21
N PHE A 163 0.93 -9.59 14.26
CA PHE A 163 1.96 -8.59 13.98
C PHE A 163 2.26 -7.69 15.20
N GLY A 164 1.22 -7.15 15.84
CA GLY A 164 1.37 -6.33 17.05
C GLY A 164 2.05 -7.10 18.20
N CYS A 165 1.64 -8.34 18.45
CA CYS A 165 2.27 -9.20 19.47
C CYS A 165 3.72 -9.52 19.11
N PHE A 166 4.03 -9.76 17.83
CA PHE A 166 5.40 -10.01 17.38
C PHE A 166 6.30 -8.80 17.58
N THR A 167 5.85 -7.62 17.13
CA THR A 167 6.60 -6.37 17.29
C THR A 167 6.82 -6.06 18.77
N PHE A 168 5.78 -6.18 19.60
CA PHE A 168 5.91 -5.99 21.06
C PHE A 168 6.89 -6.97 21.68
N SER A 169 6.86 -8.25 21.32
CA SER A 169 7.78 -9.26 21.84
C SER A 169 9.23 -9.00 21.42
N LEU A 170 9.43 -8.49 20.19
CA LEU A 170 10.74 -8.12 19.68
C LEU A 170 11.30 -6.89 20.42
N GLU A 171 10.48 -5.85 20.64
CA GLU A 171 10.86 -4.68 21.46
C GLU A 171 11.21 -5.08 22.89
N LEU A 172 10.42 -5.98 23.49
CA LEU A 172 10.70 -6.51 24.83
C LEU A 172 12.03 -7.28 24.86
N LEU A 173 12.32 -8.08 23.82
CA LEU A 173 13.61 -8.78 23.70
C LEU A 173 14.77 -7.80 23.63
N LEU A 174 14.66 -6.76 22.81
CA LEU A 174 15.68 -5.71 22.69
C LEU A 174 15.89 -4.98 24.02
N LEU A 175 14.80 -4.65 24.74
CA LEU A 175 14.88 -4.02 26.04
C LEU A 175 15.62 -4.90 27.06
N ILE A 176 15.28 -6.18 27.14
CA ILE A 176 15.95 -7.14 28.03
C ILE A 176 17.44 -7.27 27.67
N CYS A 177 17.75 -7.38 26.40
CA CYS A 177 19.15 -7.43 25.94
C CYS A 177 19.92 -6.16 26.28
N CYS A 178 19.29 -4.99 26.14
CA CYS A 178 19.90 -3.69 26.48
C CYS A 178 20.19 -3.59 27.98
N ILE A 179 19.22 -4.00 28.83
CA ILE A 179 19.42 -4.04 30.30
C ILE A 179 20.54 -5.03 30.66
N TYR A 180 20.58 -6.20 30.03
CA TYR A 180 21.58 -7.22 30.28
C TYR A 180 23.00 -6.81 29.87
N THR A 181 23.11 -6.02 28.77
CA THR A 181 24.41 -5.51 28.28
C THR A 181 24.81 -4.18 28.94
N GLU A 182 24.00 -3.66 29.90
CA GLU A 182 24.17 -2.33 30.52
C GLU A 182 24.34 -1.22 29.45
N GLY A 183 23.67 -1.39 28.30
CA GLY A 183 23.77 -0.48 27.16
C GLY A 183 22.68 0.60 27.21
N ASP A 184 22.88 1.66 26.44
CA ASP A 184 21.92 2.77 26.25
C ASP A 184 21.31 2.79 24.83
N TRP A 185 21.62 1.77 24.00
CA TRP A 185 21.25 1.69 22.58
C TRP A 185 19.76 1.33 22.31
N PHE A 186 18.97 1.00 23.34
CA PHE A 186 17.58 0.53 23.16
C PHE A 186 16.72 1.52 22.36
N ALA A 187 16.84 2.82 22.66
CA ALA A 187 16.02 3.83 22.00
C ALA A 187 16.27 3.86 20.46
N VAL A 188 17.54 3.75 20.05
CA VAL A 188 17.91 3.72 18.61
C VAL A 188 17.47 2.42 17.97
N ALA A 189 17.73 1.28 18.63
CA ALA A 189 17.36 -0.03 18.09
C ALA A 189 15.84 -0.22 18.01
N GLY A 190 15.11 0.12 19.07
CA GLY A 190 13.65 -0.02 19.13
C GLY A 190 12.95 0.81 18.05
N ILE A 191 13.26 2.11 17.95
CA ILE A 191 12.63 2.93 16.90
C ILE A 191 13.02 2.47 15.48
N SER A 192 14.24 1.95 15.28
CA SER A 192 14.69 1.42 14.00
C SER A 192 13.90 0.17 13.61
N VAL A 193 13.70 -0.74 14.58
CA VAL A 193 12.89 -1.96 14.37
C VAL A 193 11.43 -1.59 14.12
N LEU A 194 10.87 -0.70 14.93
CA LEU A 194 9.48 -0.24 14.75
C LEU A 194 9.26 0.36 13.35
N PHE A 195 10.15 1.25 12.93
CA PHE A 195 10.11 1.84 11.59
C PHE A 195 10.23 0.77 10.49
N GLY A 196 11.21 -0.14 10.59
CA GLY A 196 11.39 -1.21 9.61
C GLY A 196 10.21 -2.18 9.55
N MET A 197 9.63 -2.53 10.70
CA MET A 197 8.46 -3.40 10.79
C MET A 197 7.21 -2.75 10.19
N THR A 198 6.95 -1.49 10.50
CA THR A 198 5.81 -0.77 9.92
C THR A 198 5.98 -0.57 8.42
N LEU A 199 7.17 -0.21 7.95
CA LEU A 199 7.47 -0.03 6.52
C LEU A 199 7.18 -1.30 5.71
N VAL A 200 7.56 -2.48 6.21
CA VAL A 200 7.40 -3.75 5.48
C VAL A 200 5.99 -4.32 5.63
N PHE A 201 5.44 -4.38 6.84
CA PHE A 201 4.22 -5.14 7.11
C PHE A 201 2.93 -4.31 7.07
N LEU A 202 3.00 -3.02 7.40
CA LEU A 202 1.80 -2.18 7.46
C LEU A 202 1.07 -2.04 6.12
N PRO A 203 1.74 -1.96 4.94
CA PRO A 203 1.04 -1.95 3.65
C PRO A 203 0.17 -3.19 3.41
N PHE A 204 0.64 -4.37 3.86
CA PHE A 204 -0.11 -5.63 3.73
C PHE A 204 -1.27 -5.77 4.74
N LEU A 205 -1.13 -5.13 5.90
CA LEU A 205 -2.14 -5.13 6.94
C LEU A 205 -3.20 -4.06 6.75
N LEU A 206 -2.83 -2.93 6.19
CA LEU A 206 -3.67 -1.74 6.02
C LEU A 206 -5.04 -2.03 5.38
N PRO A 207 -5.17 -2.88 4.32
CA PRO A 207 -6.47 -3.23 3.75
C PRO A 207 -7.36 -4.05 4.69
N LYS A 208 -6.76 -4.76 5.67
CA LYS A 208 -7.44 -5.69 6.58
C LYS A 208 -7.77 -5.08 7.94
N LEU A 209 -7.21 -3.91 8.25
CA LEU A 209 -7.46 -3.24 9.51
C LEU A 209 -8.86 -2.60 9.52
N PRO A 210 -9.61 -2.71 10.63
CA PRO A 210 -10.88 -2.02 10.82
C PRO A 210 -10.63 -0.53 11.07
N ILE A 211 -10.40 0.22 10.01
CA ILE A 211 -10.17 1.67 10.06
C ILE A 211 -11.53 2.38 9.93
N PRO A 212 -11.76 3.50 10.65
CA PRO A 212 -12.96 4.29 10.52
C PRO A 212 -13.27 4.66 9.07
N VAL A 213 -14.55 4.66 8.69
CA VAL A 213 -15.01 4.83 7.30
C VAL A 213 -14.50 6.12 6.66
N TYR A 214 -14.34 7.20 7.43
CA TYR A 214 -13.81 8.48 6.95
C TYR A 214 -12.32 8.42 6.57
N LEU A 215 -11.55 7.49 7.15
CA LEU A 215 -10.12 7.29 6.84
C LEU A 215 -9.92 6.19 5.77
N GLU A 216 -10.95 5.43 5.44
CA GLU A 216 -10.83 4.31 4.51
C GLU A 216 -10.32 4.74 3.13
N LYS A 217 -10.82 5.86 2.63
CA LYS A 217 -10.37 6.47 1.36
C LYS A 217 -8.97 7.11 1.43
N ARG A 218 -8.44 7.30 2.66
CA ARG A 218 -7.17 8.00 2.92
C ARG A 218 -6.09 7.10 3.53
N LYS A 219 -6.29 5.77 3.50
CA LYS A 219 -5.37 4.79 4.10
C LYS A 219 -3.92 5.02 3.68
N LEU A 220 -3.68 5.24 2.38
CA LEU A 220 -2.34 5.48 1.85
C LEU A 220 -1.71 6.76 2.42
N SER A 221 -2.48 7.86 2.50
CA SER A 221 -1.96 9.11 3.07
C SER A 221 -1.63 8.97 4.55
N VAL A 222 -2.48 8.27 5.32
CA VAL A 222 -2.25 8.00 6.75
C VAL A 222 -0.97 7.17 6.92
N TYR A 223 -0.80 6.14 6.10
CA TYR A 223 0.42 5.32 6.10
C TYR A 223 1.66 6.15 5.80
N LEU A 224 1.67 6.92 4.72
CA LEU A 224 2.82 7.74 4.32
C LEU A 224 3.19 8.79 5.38
N VAL A 225 2.19 9.41 6.01
CA VAL A 225 2.42 10.37 7.10
C VAL A 225 3.00 9.66 8.33
N LEU A 226 2.45 8.51 8.71
CA LEU A 226 2.96 7.73 9.83
C LEU A 226 4.43 7.32 9.63
N GLU A 227 4.77 6.76 8.46
CA GLU A 227 6.14 6.38 8.14
C GLU A 227 7.10 7.57 8.14
N THR A 228 6.65 8.72 7.64
CA THR A 228 7.45 9.95 7.68
C THR A 228 7.72 10.40 9.11
N VAL A 229 6.71 10.35 9.99
CA VAL A 229 6.85 10.71 11.41
C VAL A 229 7.81 9.74 12.10
N LEU A 230 7.67 8.43 11.89
CA LEU A 230 8.57 7.43 12.47
C LEU A 230 10.01 7.60 11.99
N LEU A 231 10.22 7.90 10.71
CA LEU A 231 11.54 8.18 10.16
C LEU A 231 12.17 9.44 10.79
N LEU A 232 11.38 10.51 10.93
CA LEU A 232 11.86 11.74 11.59
C LEU A 232 12.19 11.51 13.06
N LEU A 233 11.38 10.70 13.76
CA LEU A 233 11.63 10.32 15.14
C LEU A 233 12.90 9.48 15.27
N LEU A 234 13.12 8.52 14.37
CA LEU A 234 14.35 7.73 14.29
C LEU A 234 15.57 8.66 14.15
N LEU A 235 15.51 9.61 13.22
CA LEU A 235 16.61 10.56 13.01
C LEU A 235 16.88 11.44 14.23
N LEU A 236 15.81 11.89 14.89
CA LEU A 236 15.92 12.69 16.12
C LEU A 236 16.62 11.90 17.23
N ILE A 237 16.20 10.65 17.45
CA ILE A 237 16.80 9.78 18.46
C ILE A 237 18.27 9.48 18.12
N CYS A 238 18.58 9.18 16.84
CA CYS A 238 19.95 8.98 16.39
C CYS A 238 20.81 10.24 16.61
N CYS A 239 20.27 11.42 16.31
CA CYS A 239 20.96 12.68 16.50
C CYS A 239 21.27 12.95 17.99
N ILE A 240 20.30 12.72 18.88
CA ILE A 240 20.48 12.83 20.34
C ILE A 240 21.52 11.82 20.83
N TYR A 241 21.44 10.57 20.36
CA TYR A 241 22.36 9.50 20.74
C TYR A 241 23.82 9.78 20.31
N THR A 242 23.99 10.35 19.11
CA THR A 242 25.32 10.71 18.59
C THR A 242 25.83 12.05 19.10
N GLY A 243 25.01 12.82 19.85
CA GLY A 243 25.36 14.18 20.28
C GLY A 243 25.56 15.16 19.12
N GLY A 244 24.96 14.88 17.97
CA GLY A 244 25.10 15.69 16.76
C GLY A 244 24.08 16.84 16.68
N ASP A 245 24.28 17.75 15.76
CA ASP A 245 23.40 18.90 15.45
C ASP A 245 22.79 18.83 14.03
N TRP A 246 22.99 17.71 13.35
CA TRP A 246 22.60 17.48 11.94
C TRP A 246 21.11 17.20 11.72
N PHE A 247 20.30 17.04 12.79
CA PHE A 247 18.90 16.62 12.67
C PHE A 247 18.07 17.56 11.77
N ALA A 248 18.23 18.87 11.94
CA ALA A 248 17.43 19.84 11.15
C ALA A 248 17.70 19.73 9.64
N VAL A 249 18.96 19.56 9.24
CA VAL A 249 19.36 19.39 7.84
C VAL A 249 18.80 18.07 7.28
N ALA A 250 18.95 16.97 8.02
CA ALA A 250 18.44 15.67 7.60
C ALA A 250 16.90 15.66 7.49
N ALA A 251 16.21 16.21 8.49
CA ALA A 251 14.75 16.25 8.53
C ALA A 251 14.16 17.03 7.35
N ILE A 252 14.64 18.23 7.10
CA ILE A 252 14.13 19.04 5.98
C ILE A 252 14.47 18.43 4.61
N SER A 253 15.64 17.80 4.47
CA SER A 253 16.06 17.10 3.25
C SER A 253 15.18 15.91 2.95
N ILE A 254 14.81 15.12 3.98
CA ILE A 254 13.89 14.00 3.86
C ILE A 254 12.48 14.49 3.53
N LEU A 255 11.99 15.53 4.19
CA LEU A 255 10.68 16.12 3.87
C LEU A 255 10.63 16.65 2.43
N PHE A 256 11.69 17.24 1.94
CA PHE A 256 11.80 17.65 0.54
C PHE A 256 11.76 16.42 -0.41
N GLY A 257 12.58 15.40 -0.15
CA GLY A 257 12.62 14.19 -0.97
C GLY A 257 11.29 13.41 -0.96
N LEU A 258 10.73 13.16 0.22
CA LEU A 258 9.43 12.49 0.34
C LEU A 258 8.27 13.36 -0.16
N GLY A 259 8.42 14.67 -0.17
CA GLY A 259 7.45 15.61 -0.73
C GLY A 259 7.08 15.30 -2.18
N PHE A 260 8.02 14.76 -2.98
CA PHE A 260 7.72 14.31 -4.36
C PHE A 260 6.68 13.18 -4.42
N LEU A 261 6.60 12.35 -3.40
CA LEU A 261 5.65 11.22 -3.31
C LEU A 261 4.39 11.60 -2.52
N ILE A 262 4.55 12.25 -1.39
CA ILE A 262 3.49 12.49 -0.41
C ILE A 262 2.56 13.62 -0.85
N VAL A 263 3.13 14.73 -1.33
CA VAL A 263 2.34 15.94 -1.66
C VAL A 263 1.33 15.69 -2.80
N PRO A 264 1.66 14.98 -3.91
CA PRO A 264 0.67 14.64 -4.93
C PRO A 264 -0.48 13.77 -4.40
N VAL A 265 -0.15 12.78 -3.55
CA VAL A 265 -1.16 11.90 -2.93
C VAL A 265 -2.09 12.69 -2.01
N LEU A 266 -1.53 13.56 -1.16
CA LEU A 266 -2.31 14.43 -0.28
C LEU A 266 -3.20 15.39 -1.06
N LEU A 267 -2.68 16.08 -2.07
CA LEU A 267 -3.45 17.02 -2.90
C LEU A 267 -4.56 16.34 -3.71
N HIS A 268 -4.39 15.04 -4.03
CA HIS A 268 -5.44 14.28 -4.68
C HIS A 268 -6.58 13.93 -3.72
N GLN A 269 -6.28 13.66 -2.45
CA GLN A 269 -7.23 13.20 -1.44
C GLN A 269 -7.86 14.32 -0.60
N LEU A 270 -7.24 15.51 -0.56
CA LEU A 270 -7.78 16.65 0.17
C LEU A 270 -9.04 17.22 -0.52
N PRO A 271 -10.08 17.58 0.25
CA PRO A 271 -11.24 18.30 -0.26
C PRO A 271 -10.87 19.77 -0.54
N LEU A 272 -10.28 20.02 -1.71
CA LEU A 272 -9.90 21.37 -2.10
C LEU A 272 -11.14 22.16 -2.60
N PRO A 273 -11.21 23.46 -2.30
CA PRO A 273 -12.20 24.37 -2.89
C PRO A 273 -12.22 24.28 -4.42
N GLU A 274 -13.38 24.51 -5.05
CA GLU A 274 -13.52 24.43 -6.52
C GLU A 274 -12.53 25.32 -7.26
N SER A 275 -12.24 26.50 -6.74
CA SER A 275 -11.27 27.46 -7.31
C SER A 275 -9.84 26.93 -7.31
N MET A 276 -9.48 26.05 -6.37
CA MET A 276 -8.12 25.51 -6.23
C MET A 276 -7.91 24.18 -6.98
N LYS A 277 -8.98 23.47 -7.32
CA LYS A 277 -8.89 22.18 -8.03
C LYS A 277 -8.08 22.25 -9.33
N PRO A 278 -8.23 23.26 -10.20
CA PRO A 278 -7.44 23.37 -11.43
C PRO A 278 -5.97 23.68 -11.18
N HIS A 279 -5.60 24.20 -9.99
CA HIS A 279 -4.26 24.67 -9.65
C HIS A 279 -3.43 23.67 -8.80
N LYS A 280 -3.86 22.40 -8.70
CA LYS A 280 -3.16 21.38 -7.88
C LYS A 280 -1.66 21.26 -8.20
N TRP A 281 -1.28 21.32 -9.48
CA TRP A 281 0.12 21.25 -9.89
C TRP A 281 0.93 22.50 -9.48
N ALA A 282 0.31 23.66 -9.49
CA ALA A 282 0.93 24.88 -8.98
C ALA A 282 1.13 24.82 -7.47
N MET A 283 0.14 24.31 -6.74
CA MET A 283 0.25 24.08 -5.28
C MET A 283 1.35 23.06 -4.96
N TYR A 284 1.41 21.96 -5.72
CA TYR A 284 2.49 20.97 -5.58
C TYR A 284 3.86 21.62 -5.77
N LEU A 285 4.05 22.34 -6.86
CA LEU A 285 5.31 22.99 -7.18
C LEU A 285 5.68 24.09 -6.15
N LEU A 286 4.67 24.83 -5.63
CA LEU A 286 4.86 25.81 -4.56
C LEU A 286 5.40 25.14 -3.29
N VAL A 287 4.78 24.05 -2.84
CA VAL A 287 5.23 23.30 -1.64
C VAL A 287 6.67 22.82 -1.84
N GLN A 288 6.99 22.24 -3.00
CA GLN A 288 8.34 21.76 -3.29
C GLN A 288 9.36 22.92 -3.34
N THR A 289 8.97 24.06 -3.88
CA THR A 289 9.83 25.26 -3.90
C THR A 289 10.13 25.76 -2.48
N VAL A 290 9.11 25.81 -1.62
CA VAL A 290 9.27 26.22 -0.22
C VAL A 290 10.16 25.23 0.55
N LEU A 291 9.95 23.92 0.37
CA LEU A 291 10.79 22.89 0.98
C LEU A 291 12.24 22.97 0.49
N LEU A 292 12.48 23.20 -0.80
CA LEU A 292 13.81 23.38 -1.36
C LEU A 292 14.53 24.59 -0.76
N ILE A 293 13.83 25.74 -0.68
CA ILE A 293 14.38 26.93 -0.02
C ILE A 293 14.69 26.62 1.45
N GLY A 294 13.82 25.88 2.13
CA GLY A 294 14.04 25.41 3.51
C GLY A 294 15.29 24.54 3.65
N VAL A 295 15.51 23.56 2.75
CA VAL A 295 16.72 22.75 2.72
C VAL A 295 17.96 23.61 2.60
N VAL A 296 17.96 24.54 1.65
CA VAL A 296 19.10 25.43 1.41
C VAL A 296 19.36 26.35 2.60
N ALA A 297 18.29 26.91 3.20
CA ALA A 297 18.41 27.81 4.37
C ALA A 297 18.98 27.08 5.59
N VAL A 298 18.44 25.89 5.90
CA VAL A 298 18.90 25.09 7.05
C VAL A 298 20.33 24.59 6.84
N SER A 299 20.67 24.17 5.61
CA SER A 299 22.04 23.75 5.28
C SER A 299 23.04 24.89 5.41
N ASP A 300 22.68 26.09 4.95
CA ASP A 300 23.53 27.30 5.05
C ASP A 300 23.76 27.71 6.54
N LEU A 301 22.70 27.64 7.35
CA LEU A 301 22.77 27.88 8.80
C LEU A 301 23.66 26.84 9.51
N TRP A 302 23.53 25.56 9.12
CA TRP A 302 24.32 24.48 9.71
C TRP A 302 25.81 24.57 9.38
N VAL A 303 26.14 24.92 8.14
CA VAL A 303 27.53 25.17 7.72
C VAL A 303 28.08 26.48 8.33
N GLY A 304 27.21 27.35 8.87
CA GLY A 304 27.60 28.65 9.40
C GLY A 304 28.00 29.66 8.33
N SER A 305 27.60 29.43 7.09
CA SER A 305 27.86 30.36 5.99
C SER A 305 26.94 31.56 6.13
N LYS A 306 27.38 32.73 5.73
CA LYS A 306 26.58 33.95 5.70
C LYS A 306 26.12 34.30 4.27
N THR A 307 26.13 33.30 3.41
CA THR A 307 25.90 33.49 1.96
C THR A 307 24.47 33.21 1.52
N PHE A 308 23.58 32.88 2.45
CA PHE A 308 22.18 32.53 2.13
C PHE A 308 21.50 33.58 1.25
N TRP A 309 21.50 34.82 1.68
CA TRP A 309 20.80 35.89 0.98
C TRP A 309 21.49 36.33 -0.32
N SER A 310 22.82 36.25 -0.37
CA SER A 310 23.62 36.76 -1.50
C SER A 310 23.87 35.73 -2.59
N VAL A 311 23.93 34.41 -2.25
CA VAL A 311 24.24 33.35 -3.20
C VAL A 311 23.17 32.25 -3.20
N SER A 312 22.94 31.62 -2.03
CA SER A 312 22.18 30.37 -1.97
C SER A 312 20.71 30.56 -2.38
N LEU A 313 20.05 31.59 -1.87
CA LEU A 313 18.67 31.91 -2.23
C LEU A 313 18.50 32.36 -3.69
N PRO A 314 19.30 33.33 -4.24
CA PRO A 314 19.23 33.69 -5.63
C PRO A 314 19.46 32.50 -6.59
N VAL A 315 20.44 31.66 -6.33
CA VAL A 315 20.70 30.45 -7.14
C VAL A 315 19.51 29.47 -7.08
N THR A 316 18.92 29.30 -5.89
CA THR A 316 17.74 28.45 -5.73
C THR A 316 16.54 29.00 -6.50
N ILE A 317 16.29 30.32 -6.43
CA ILE A 317 15.22 30.97 -7.19
C ILE A 317 15.47 30.80 -8.68
N ALA A 318 16.69 31.05 -9.15
CA ALA A 318 17.06 30.85 -10.56
C ALA A 318 16.78 29.38 -10.99
N SER A 319 17.14 28.41 -10.17
CA SER A 319 16.94 26.98 -10.48
C SER A 319 15.46 26.61 -10.61
N VAL A 320 14.59 27.13 -9.77
CA VAL A 320 13.14 26.79 -9.80
C VAL A 320 12.38 27.50 -10.92
N LEU A 321 12.96 28.48 -11.58
CA LEU A 321 12.35 29.16 -12.77
C LEU A 321 12.08 28.14 -13.90
N LEU A 322 12.92 27.12 -14.07
CA LEU A 322 12.69 26.09 -15.10
C LEU A 322 11.36 25.33 -14.89
N PRO A 323 11.12 24.66 -13.76
CA PRO A 323 9.88 23.93 -13.55
C PRO A 323 8.65 24.84 -13.47
N TRP A 324 8.78 26.08 -12.96
CA TRP A 324 7.69 27.06 -12.99
C TRP A 324 7.34 27.47 -14.42
N GLY A 325 8.34 27.72 -15.27
CA GLY A 325 8.13 28.05 -16.70
C GLY A 325 7.47 26.86 -17.43
N TRP A 326 7.84 25.62 -17.14
CA TRP A 326 7.15 24.44 -17.70
C TRP A 326 5.70 24.38 -17.26
N LEU A 327 5.42 24.61 -15.98
CA LEU A 327 4.05 24.65 -15.50
C LEU A 327 3.22 25.73 -16.24
N LEU A 328 3.77 26.93 -16.39
CA LEU A 328 3.10 28.03 -17.07
C LEU A 328 2.85 27.71 -18.55
N THR A 329 3.84 27.22 -19.27
CA THR A 329 3.73 26.92 -20.70
C THR A 329 2.81 25.72 -20.97
N VAL A 330 2.92 24.64 -20.21
CA VAL A 330 2.14 23.41 -20.45
C VAL A 330 0.69 23.56 -19.96
N ARG A 331 0.47 24.19 -18.80
CA ARG A 331 -0.84 24.20 -18.14
C ARG A 331 -1.67 25.45 -18.38
N TYR A 332 -1.03 26.62 -18.37
CA TYR A 332 -1.75 27.89 -18.34
C TYR A 332 -1.79 28.60 -19.69
N LEU A 333 -0.92 28.23 -20.64
CA LEU A 333 -0.91 28.88 -21.95
C LEU A 333 -2.14 28.48 -22.79
N PRO A 334 -2.97 29.42 -23.28
CA PRO A 334 -4.18 29.11 -24.04
C PRO A 334 -3.87 28.77 -25.51
N LEU A 335 -3.02 27.75 -25.72
CA LEU A 335 -2.57 27.31 -27.05
C LEU A 335 -2.87 25.80 -27.22
N ASN A 336 -2.82 25.32 -28.47
CA ASN A 336 -2.93 23.90 -28.75
C ASN A 336 -1.72 23.11 -28.20
N GLY A 337 -1.86 21.77 -28.00
CA GLY A 337 -0.85 20.93 -27.35
C GLY A 337 0.54 21.00 -28.02
N TRP A 338 0.62 21.17 -29.33
CA TRP A 338 1.88 21.28 -30.05
C TRP A 338 2.57 22.62 -29.82
N LEU A 339 1.81 23.71 -29.82
CA LEU A 339 2.34 25.05 -29.51
C LEU A 339 2.76 25.13 -28.03
N ARG A 340 2.04 24.48 -27.09
CA ARG A 340 2.49 24.39 -25.69
C ARG A 340 3.81 23.64 -25.57
N ALA A 341 3.94 22.50 -26.27
CA ALA A 341 5.20 21.76 -26.30
C ALA A 341 6.34 22.60 -26.90
N SER A 342 6.09 23.31 -27.99
CA SER A 342 7.06 24.26 -28.57
C SER A 342 7.49 25.32 -27.56
N ALA A 343 6.54 25.95 -26.87
CA ALA A 343 6.82 26.97 -25.85
C ALA A 343 7.63 26.40 -24.66
N ALA A 344 7.34 25.14 -24.24
CA ALA A 344 8.09 24.48 -23.17
C ALA A 344 9.55 24.18 -23.58
N VAL A 345 9.77 23.74 -24.82
CA VAL A 345 11.13 23.53 -25.34
C VAL A 345 11.87 24.84 -25.50
N ALA A 346 11.21 25.88 -26.02
CA ALA A 346 11.79 27.22 -26.12
C ALA A 346 12.20 27.75 -24.75
N TRP A 347 11.33 27.61 -23.74
CA TRP A 347 11.63 28.01 -22.36
C TRP A 347 12.85 27.25 -21.81
N SER A 348 12.93 25.93 -22.06
CA SER A 348 14.09 25.13 -21.66
C SER A 348 15.40 25.63 -22.29
N GLY A 349 15.38 25.96 -23.60
CA GLY A 349 16.52 26.50 -24.30
C GLY A 349 16.95 27.86 -23.73
N ILE A 350 15.99 28.76 -23.51
CA ILE A 350 16.24 30.07 -22.89
C ILE A 350 16.83 29.89 -21.48
N TRP A 351 16.27 29.00 -20.68
CA TRP A 351 16.74 28.77 -19.32
C TRP A 351 18.16 28.18 -19.30
N VAL A 352 18.46 27.19 -20.15
CA VAL A 352 19.81 26.62 -20.30
C VAL A 352 20.83 27.69 -20.66
N TRP A 353 20.45 28.68 -21.45
CA TRP A 353 21.32 29.78 -21.80
C TRP A 353 21.46 30.82 -20.67
N LEU A 354 20.36 31.21 -20.02
CA LEU A 354 20.35 32.25 -18.98
C LEU A 354 20.91 31.78 -17.63
N PHE A 355 20.70 30.51 -17.24
CA PHE A 355 21.05 30.04 -15.91
C PHE A 355 22.54 30.16 -15.58
N PRO A 356 23.49 29.77 -16.45
CA PRO A 356 24.90 29.98 -16.22
C PRO A 356 25.29 31.46 -16.07
N LEU A 357 24.65 32.35 -16.87
CA LEU A 357 24.89 33.80 -16.79
C LEU A 357 24.40 34.36 -15.45
N MET A 358 23.21 33.93 -14.99
CA MET A 358 22.68 34.32 -13.68
C MET A 358 23.59 33.84 -12.55
N LEU A 359 24.04 32.58 -12.62
CA LEU A 359 24.93 31.98 -11.63
C LEU A 359 26.26 32.77 -11.54
N GLU A 360 26.86 33.08 -12.67
CA GLU A 360 28.11 33.85 -12.75
C GLU A 360 27.93 35.27 -12.20
N TYR A 361 26.85 35.94 -12.54
CA TYR A 361 26.54 37.25 -12.00
C TYR A 361 26.36 37.23 -10.48
N ILE A 362 25.65 36.24 -9.93
CA ILE A 362 25.45 36.07 -8.49
C ILE A 362 26.79 35.87 -7.78
N LEU A 363 27.65 35.01 -8.32
CA LEU A 363 28.99 34.74 -7.75
C LEU A 363 29.89 35.97 -7.84
N TYR A 364 29.84 36.74 -8.95
CA TYR A 364 30.58 37.97 -9.12
C TYR A 364 30.20 39.04 -8.09
N VAL A 365 28.92 39.25 -7.87
CA VAL A 365 28.43 40.22 -6.88
C VAL A 365 28.86 39.84 -5.46
N GLN A 366 28.94 38.53 -5.13
CA GLN A 366 29.32 38.09 -3.80
C GLN A 366 30.81 38.12 -3.53
N TYR A 367 31.63 37.69 -4.47
CA TYR A 367 33.05 37.45 -4.24
C TYR A 367 33.96 38.56 -4.82
N GLY A 368 33.42 39.53 -5.55
CA GLY A 368 34.14 40.72 -6.02
C GLY A 368 35.34 40.43 -6.94
N GLY A 369 35.43 39.18 -7.42
CA GLY A 369 36.47 38.76 -8.36
C GLY A 369 36.23 39.36 -9.75
N PRO A 370 37.20 39.36 -10.65
CA PRO A 370 36.91 39.56 -12.06
C PRO A 370 35.84 38.53 -12.41
N ILE A 371 34.75 38.98 -13.08
CA ILE A 371 33.82 38.04 -13.73
C ILE A 371 34.71 36.99 -14.38
N TYR A 372 34.57 35.79 -13.96
CA TYR A 372 35.43 34.69 -14.40
C TYR A 372 35.34 34.61 -15.90
N ASN A 373 36.20 35.37 -16.52
CA ASN A 373 36.25 35.64 -17.93
C ASN A 373 35.17 36.62 -18.46
N PRO A 374 35.51 37.86 -18.85
CA PRO A 374 34.58 38.76 -19.59
C PRO A 374 34.11 38.14 -20.92
N TYR A 375 34.56 36.90 -21.20
CA TYR A 375 34.20 36.12 -22.37
C TYR A 375 32.98 35.22 -22.17
N THR A 376 32.41 35.07 -20.98
CA THR A 376 31.31 34.11 -20.79
C THR A 376 30.03 34.47 -21.52
N LEU A 377 29.62 35.75 -21.54
CA LEU A 377 28.53 36.20 -22.39
C LEU A 377 28.83 35.99 -23.88
N TRP A 378 30.08 36.09 -24.28
CA TRP A 378 30.55 35.92 -25.65
C TRP A 378 31.05 34.51 -25.94
N MET A 379 31.48 33.76 -24.94
CA MET A 379 31.89 32.34 -25.07
C MET A 379 30.77 31.49 -25.62
N TRP A 380 29.53 31.65 -25.14
CA TRP A 380 28.39 30.90 -25.60
C TRP A 380 28.00 31.16 -27.06
N THR A 381 28.57 32.18 -27.69
CA THR A 381 28.39 32.52 -29.10
C THR A 381 29.62 32.21 -29.96
N ARG A 382 30.76 31.83 -29.35
CA ARG A 382 32.01 31.48 -30.05
C ARG A 382 32.24 29.99 -30.02
N PHE A 383 31.36 29.23 -30.66
CA PHE A 383 31.59 27.80 -30.83
C PHE A 383 32.56 27.52 -31.98
N ASP A 384 33.50 26.61 -31.73
CA ASP A 384 34.46 26.13 -32.72
C ASP A 384 34.45 24.59 -32.68
N PHE A 385 33.75 23.98 -33.62
CA PHE A 385 33.60 22.54 -33.73
C PHE A 385 34.88 21.83 -34.20
N SER A 386 35.91 22.56 -34.56
CA SER A 386 37.24 22.00 -34.87
C SER A 386 38.05 21.72 -33.62
N ASN A 387 37.72 22.41 -32.49
CA ASN A 387 38.44 22.29 -31.22
C ASN A 387 37.49 21.69 -30.14
N TRP A 388 37.88 20.54 -29.58
CA TRP A 388 37.16 19.82 -28.51
C TRP A 388 37.95 19.73 -27.20
N GLU A 389 38.94 20.59 -27.00
CA GLU A 389 39.60 20.69 -25.71
C GLU A 389 38.62 21.14 -24.61
N SER A 390 38.90 20.81 -23.33
CA SER A 390 37.99 20.82 -22.23
C SER A 390 37.03 22.00 -22.13
N ASN A 391 37.53 23.24 -22.30
CA ASN A 391 36.67 24.44 -22.21
C ASN A 391 35.88 24.69 -23.52
N GLN A 392 36.50 24.52 -24.67
CA GLN A 392 35.85 24.69 -25.95
C GLN A 392 34.84 23.57 -26.23
N GLY A 393 35.15 22.33 -25.80
CA GLY A 393 34.22 21.21 -25.89
C GLY A 393 32.92 21.46 -25.13
N ALA A 394 32.97 22.04 -23.93
CA ALA A 394 31.78 22.44 -23.18
C ALA A 394 30.94 23.49 -23.94
N ILE A 395 31.54 24.48 -24.52
CA ILE A 395 30.84 25.51 -25.33
C ILE A 395 30.19 24.90 -26.56
N ASN A 396 30.87 24.00 -27.26
CA ASN A 396 30.35 23.28 -28.41
C ASN A 396 29.12 22.42 -28.04
N VAL A 397 29.14 21.71 -26.89
CA VAL A 397 28.00 20.95 -26.36
C VAL A 397 26.82 21.89 -26.08
N PHE A 398 27.04 23.00 -25.44
CA PHE A 398 25.97 24.00 -25.21
C PHE A 398 25.37 24.52 -26.51
N ALA A 399 26.21 24.84 -27.50
CA ALA A 399 25.76 25.27 -28.80
C ALA A 399 24.90 24.22 -29.49
N ILE A 400 25.28 22.95 -29.42
CA ILE A 400 24.48 21.81 -29.94
C ILE A 400 23.12 21.72 -29.22
N ILE A 401 23.10 21.82 -27.89
CA ILE A 401 21.86 21.80 -27.11
C ILE A 401 20.93 22.96 -27.53
N LEU A 402 21.46 24.18 -27.65
CA LEU A 402 20.68 25.35 -28.05
C LEU A 402 20.15 25.23 -29.50
N MET A 403 20.98 24.79 -30.44
CA MET A 403 20.56 24.57 -31.83
C MET A 403 19.50 23.48 -31.92
N SER A 404 19.65 22.39 -31.14
CA SER A 404 18.68 21.30 -31.07
C SER A 404 17.35 21.79 -30.49
N ALA A 405 17.38 22.51 -29.38
CA ALA A 405 16.20 23.13 -28.77
C ALA A 405 15.48 24.08 -29.72
N PHE A 406 16.23 24.93 -30.43
CA PHE A 406 15.68 25.83 -31.42
C PHE A 406 15.02 25.11 -32.58
N THR A 407 15.70 24.09 -33.14
CA THR A 407 15.18 23.26 -34.24
C THR A 407 13.88 22.56 -33.83
N VAL A 408 13.87 21.89 -32.66
CA VAL A 408 12.68 21.22 -32.13
C VAL A 408 11.55 22.21 -31.87
N THR A 409 11.87 23.40 -31.33
CA THR A 409 10.88 24.48 -31.10
C THR A 409 10.19 24.88 -32.39
N VAL A 410 10.97 25.16 -33.46
CA VAL A 410 10.44 25.56 -34.77
C VAL A 410 9.61 24.43 -35.39
N MET A 411 10.07 23.18 -35.34
CA MET A 411 9.32 22.06 -35.87
C MET A 411 7.98 21.86 -35.15
N LEU A 412 7.97 21.92 -33.83
CA LEU A 412 6.73 21.79 -33.04
C LEU A 412 5.78 22.97 -33.28
N ALA A 413 6.31 24.18 -33.41
CA ALA A 413 5.52 25.38 -33.75
C ALA A 413 4.87 25.24 -35.12
N ALA A 414 5.63 24.82 -36.13
CA ALA A 414 5.12 24.63 -37.50
C ALA A 414 3.98 23.60 -37.54
N VAL A 415 4.15 22.44 -36.85
CA VAL A 415 3.10 21.42 -36.72
C VAL A 415 1.87 21.98 -35.99
N GLY A 416 2.08 22.74 -34.92
CA GLY A 416 1.01 23.35 -34.14
C GLY A 416 0.20 24.35 -34.96
N ILE A 417 0.86 25.27 -35.68
CA ILE A 417 0.21 26.24 -36.57
C ILE A 417 -0.54 25.56 -37.71
N PHE A 418 0.08 24.56 -38.37
CA PHE A 418 -0.56 23.82 -39.45
C PHE A 418 -1.87 23.14 -38.99
N ARG A 419 -1.87 22.54 -37.82
CA ARG A 419 -3.08 21.90 -37.24
C ARG A 419 -4.15 22.93 -36.88
N GLU A 420 -3.77 24.10 -36.38
CA GLU A 420 -4.70 25.18 -36.04
C GLU A 420 -5.38 25.73 -37.31
N VAL A 421 -4.60 26.01 -38.35
CA VAL A 421 -5.14 26.46 -39.65
C VAL A 421 -6.06 25.41 -40.26
N LYS A 422 -5.69 24.13 -40.23
CA LYS A 422 -6.54 23.04 -40.74
C LYS A 422 -7.85 22.92 -39.97
N LYS A 423 -7.83 23.15 -38.65
CA LYS A 423 -9.03 23.11 -37.81
C LYS A 423 -9.95 24.29 -38.15
N ASN A 424 -9.40 25.50 -38.19
CA ASN A 424 -10.18 26.70 -38.52
C ASN A 424 -10.84 26.61 -39.90
N ASN A 425 -10.10 26.12 -40.92
CA ASN A 425 -10.67 25.91 -42.25
C ASN A 425 -11.82 24.89 -42.28
N LYS A 426 -11.73 23.85 -41.42
CA LYS A 426 -12.80 22.87 -41.27
C LYS A 426 -14.05 23.45 -40.61
N ASP A 427 -13.86 24.23 -39.54
CA ASP A 427 -14.93 24.90 -38.80
C ASP A 427 -15.63 25.96 -39.66
N THR A 428 -14.90 26.64 -40.55
CA THR A 428 -15.47 27.59 -41.51
C THR A 428 -16.29 26.86 -42.59
N ALA A 429 -15.78 25.77 -43.17
CA ALA A 429 -16.50 24.98 -44.15
C ALA A 429 -17.81 24.34 -43.59
N VAL A 430 -17.82 23.94 -42.32
CA VAL A 430 -19.04 23.43 -41.66
C VAL A 430 -20.06 24.56 -41.49
N LYS A 431 -19.66 25.75 -41.03
CA LYS A 431 -20.55 26.91 -40.89
C LYS A 431 -21.15 27.36 -42.21
N GLU A 432 -20.37 27.32 -43.31
CA GLU A 432 -20.89 27.61 -44.64
C GLU A 432 -21.90 26.59 -45.13
N SER A 433 -21.72 25.28 -44.80
CA SER A 433 -22.68 24.22 -45.12
C SER A 433 -23.97 24.21 -44.32
N GLU A 434 -23.96 24.82 -43.10
CA GLU A 434 -25.15 24.97 -42.24
C GLU A 434 -26.00 26.20 -42.63
N ASN A 435 -25.43 27.17 -43.38
CA ASN A 435 -26.11 28.39 -43.81
C ASN A 435 -26.70 28.28 -45.26
N HIS A 436 -26.52 27.16 -45.90
CA HIS A 436 -27.17 26.79 -47.18
C HIS A 436 -28.17 25.65 -46.96
#